data_04437253a473a09de0107da3caae58ef
#
_entry.id   04437253a473a09de0107da3caae58ef
#
_cell.length_a   1.000
_cell.length_b   1.000
_cell.length_c   1.000
_cell.angle_alpha   90.00
_cell.angle_beta   90.00
_cell.angle_gamma   90.00
#
_symmetry.space_group_name_H-M   'P 1'
#
loop_
_entity.id
_entity.type
_entity.pdbx_description
1 polymer ?
#
loop_
_entity_poly.entity_id
_entity_poly.type
_entity_poly.pdbx_seq_one_letter_code
_entity_poly.pdbx_strand_id
1 'polypeptide(L)'
;MLGAITHQSAIDITKLNEIGQGAEGRVFEFIDDPTTVYKEYFLSSQSPPNLRALQDLADLPAKWERADQAWINTRTAWPQSSVVDHGRLRGYLMKRIPDTFSFTHGLAKRPKQVLCDWNYLSMRNRYSNNTKLVSEIPQPSIPQVVELIVDLSKTLEILHRHDVVVGDISGRNIIWTNDPTWRIMLIDCDGFRVRGSTGVNFAKQTPDWEDPEVTQLRTTRQSDIYKLGLAAYRSVWAATTDRPPRGLHSARVPQGAPNQIHSLISRSISPTGRPSASDWVHELTAT
;
A
#
# COMPACT_ATOMS: atom_id res chain seq x y z
N MET A 1 1.57 -17.70 20.37
CA MET A 1 1.44 -18.84 19.44
C MET A 1 2.24 -18.46 18.19
N LEU A 2 3.01 -19.38 17.62
CA LEU A 2 3.69 -19.14 16.34
C LEU A 2 2.63 -19.08 15.23
N GLY A 3 2.78 -18.16 14.26
CA GLY A 3 1.87 -17.97 13.16
C GLY A 3 1.53 -19.27 12.43
N ALA A 4 0.35 -19.34 11.87
CA ALA A 4 -0.10 -20.52 11.16
C ALA A 4 0.90 -20.88 10.04
N ILE A 5 1.28 -22.15 9.98
CA ILE A 5 2.16 -22.68 8.93
C ILE A 5 1.34 -23.59 8.03
N THR A 6 1.39 -23.32 6.74
CA THR A 6 0.84 -24.19 5.72
C THR A 6 2.00 -24.86 4.99
N HIS A 7 2.01 -26.19 4.93
CA HIS A 7 3.00 -26.91 4.11
C HIS A 7 2.64 -26.78 2.63
N GLN A 8 3.63 -26.54 1.76
CA GLN A 8 3.39 -26.40 0.32
C GLN A 8 2.75 -27.67 -0.27
N SER A 9 3.09 -28.84 0.27
CA SER A 9 2.47 -30.13 -0.12
C SER A 9 0.95 -30.20 0.15
N ALA A 10 0.42 -29.32 1.01
CA ALA A 10 -1.02 -29.18 1.24
C ALA A 10 -1.71 -28.28 0.21
N ILE A 11 -0.95 -27.62 -0.65
CA ILE A 11 -1.47 -26.75 -1.72
C ILE A 11 -1.52 -27.56 -3.00
N ASP A 12 -2.73 -27.83 -3.48
CA ASP A 12 -2.93 -28.49 -4.78
C ASP A 12 -2.66 -27.47 -5.90
N ILE A 13 -1.47 -27.58 -6.50
CA ILE A 13 -1.05 -26.67 -7.58
C ILE A 13 -1.93 -26.77 -8.82
N THR A 14 -2.66 -27.88 -9.03
CA THR A 14 -3.61 -28.02 -10.15
C THR A 14 -4.88 -27.19 -9.97
N LYS A 15 -5.10 -26.71 -8.75
CA LYS A 15 -6.23 -25.86 -8.38
C LYS A 15 -5.83 -24.40 -8.20
N LEU A 16 -4.67 -24.01 -8.66
CA LEU A 16 -4.18 -22.64 -8.64
C LEU A 16 -4.29 -22.00 -10.02
N ASN A 17 -4.82 -20.77 -10.03
CA ASN A 17 -4.86 -19.91 -11.21
C ASN A 17 -3.98 -18.68 -10.96
N GLU A 18 -2.97 -18.43 -11.80
CA GLU A 18 -2.13 -17.24 -11.67
C GLU A 18 -2.90 -15.99 -12.03
N ILE A 19 -3.02 -15.07 -11.08
CA ILE A 19 -3.75 -13.79 -11.24
C ILE A 19 -2.83 -12.58 -11.28
N GLY A 20 -1.55 -12.74 -10.96
CA GLY A 20 -0.59 -11.63 -11.00
C GLY A 20 0.84 -12.05 -10.78
N GLN A 21 1.76 -11.23 -11.30
CA GLN A 21 3.19 -11.39 -11.11
C GLN A 21 3.83 -10.04 -10.83
N GLY A 22 4.66 -9.99 -9.80
CA GLY A 22 5.48 -8.83 -9.43
C GLY A 22 6.98 -9.14 -9.51
N ALA A 23 7.79 -8.20 -9.02
CA ALA A 23 9.24 -8.36 -9.00
C ALA A 23 9.72 -9.44 -8.01
N GLU A 24 8.93 -9.75 -6.99
CA GLU A 24 9.32 -10.65 -5.89
C GLU A 24 8.67 -12.03 -5.96
N GLY A 25 7.62 -12.20 -6.77
CA GLY A 25 6.86 -13.44 -6.80
C GLY A 25 5.64 -13.37 -7.69
N ARG A 26 4.85 -14.44 -7.61
CA ARG A 26 3.58 -14.63 -8.31
C ARG A 26 2.44 -14.72 -7.31
N VAL A 27 1.25 -14.33 -7.72
CA VAL A 27 0.04 -14.43 -6.92
C VAL A 27 -0.93 -15.39 -7.61
N PHE A 28 -1.42 -16.33 -6.85
CA PHE A 28 -2.35 -17.36 -7.30
C PHE A 28 -3.65 -17.28 -6.49
N GLU A 29 -4.77 -17.44 -7.16
CA GLU A 29 -6.05 -17.69 -6.51
C GLU A 29 -6.34 -19.20 -6.47
N PHE A 30 -7.07 -19.64 -5.46
CA PHE A 30 -7.54 -21.01 -5.37
C PHE A 30 -8.90 -21.11 -6.08
N ILE A 31 -9.03 -22.11 -6.99
CA ILE A 31 -10.28 -22.35 -7.71
C ILE A 31 -11.42 -22.68 -6.73
N ASP A 32 -11.12 -23.41 -5.66
CA ASP A 32 -12.10 -23.87 -4.67
C ASP A 32 -12.28 -22.90 -3.49
N ASP A 33 -11.42 -21.86 -3.35
CA ASP A 33 -11.53 -20.82 -2.32
C ASP A 33 -11.27 -19.44 -2.92
N PRO A 34 -12.30 -18.73 -3.36
CA PRO A 34 -12.15 -17.41 -3.98
C PRO A 34 -11.81 -16.30 -2.98
N THR A 35 -11.70 -16.60 -1.68
CA THR A 35 -11.44 -15.61 -0.64
C THR A 35 -9.97 -15.50 -0.26
N THR A 36 -9.19 -16.53 -0.58
CA THR A 36 -7.77 -16.65 -0.24
C THR A 36 -6.91 -16.65 -1.49
N VAL A 37 -5.74 -16.04 -1.40
CA VAL A 37 -4.72 -16.07 -2.44
C VAL A 37 -3.38 -16.49 -1.85
N TYR A 38 -2.55 -17.12 -2.69
CA TYR A 38 -1.20 -17.53 -2.38
C TYR A 38 -0.21 -16.64 -3.12
N LYS A 39 0.65 -15.91 -2.40
CA LYS A 39 1.80 -15.23 -2.97
C LYS A 39 3.02 -16.13 -2.84
N GLU A 40 3.56 -16.60 -3.96
CA GLU A 40 4.76 -17.41 -4.03
C GLU A 40 5.97 -16.53 -4.32
N TYR A 41 7.04 -16.65 -3.55
CA TYR A 41 8.28 -15.90 -3.77
C TYR A 41 9.13 -16.50 -4.89
N PHE A 42 9.76 -15.63 -5.67
CA PHE A 42 10.90 -16.03 -6.48
C PHE A 42 12.10 -16.27 -5.58
N LEU A 43 12.54 -17.53 -5.51
CA LEU A 43 13.64 -17.89 -4.63
C LEU A 43 14.98 -17.40 -5.19
N SER A 44 15.68 -16.62 -4.39
CA SER A 44 17.09 -16.28 -4.62
C SER A 44 17.94 -17.03 -3.60
N SER A 45 19.00 -17.67 -4.06
CA SER A 45 19.96 -18.32 -3.18
C SER A 45 20.77 -17.35 -2.31
N GLN A 46 20.86 -16.08 -2.74
CA GLN A 46 21.65 -15.05 -2.05
C GLN A 46 20.92 -14.41 -0.88
N SER A 47 19.59 -14.44 -0.88
CA SER A 47 18.79 -13.72 0.11
C SER A 47 17.43 -14.39 0.29
N PRO A 48 17.37 -15.53 0.98
CA PRO A 48 16.11 -16.21 1.23
C PRO A 48 15.23 -15.35 2.15
N PRO A 49 13.90 -15.32 1.92
CA PRO A 49 12.99 -14.59 2.79
C PRO A 49 12.96 -15.21 4.20
N ASN A 50 12.80 -14.35 5.20
CA ASN A 50 12.88 -14.74 6.61
C ASN A 50 11.52 -15.28 7.10
N LEU A 51 11.44 -16.61 7.28
CA LEU A 51 10.24 -17.29 7.79
C LEU A 51 9.78 -16.75 9.14
N ARG A 52 10.71 -16.57 10.09
CA ARG A 52 10.36 -16.09 11.43
C ARG A 52 9.76 -14.68 11.39
N ALA A 53 10.35 -13.80 10.61
CA ALA A 53 9.84 -12.45 10.46
C ALA A 53 8.43 -12.42 9.86
N LEU A 54 8.14 -13.30 8.88
CA LEU A 54 6.81 -13.40 8.29
C LEU A 54 5.77 -13.94 9.29
N GLN A 55 6.14 -14.95 10.10
CA GLN A 55 5.27 -15.50 11.15
C GLN A 55 4.95 -14.45 12.21
N ASP A 56 5.99 -13.75 12.70
CA ASP A 56 5.83 -12.69 13.69
C ASP A 56 4.93 -11.55 13.14
N LEU A 57 5.05 -11.22 11.86
CA LEU A 57 4.20 -10.25 11.18
C LEU A 57 2.76 -10.75 11.07
N ALA A 58 2.55 -11.98 10.61
CA ALA A 58 1.22 -12.57 10.44
C ALA A 58 0.42 -12.63 11.74
N ASP A 59 1.10 -12.93 12.87
CA ASP A 59 0.48 -13.03 14.19
C ASP A 59 0.20 -11.67 14.85
N LEU A 60 0.79 -10.60 14.33
CA LEU A 60 0.80 -9.32 15.02
C LEU A 60 -0.61 -8.73 15.22
N PRO A 61 -1.51 -8.69 14.20
CA PRO A 61 -2.84 -8.11 14.38
C PRO A 61 -3.70 -8.82 15.44
N ALA A 62 -3.48 -10.11 15.66
CA ALA A 62 -4.23 -10.87 16.69
C ALA A 62 -3.99 -10.36 18.12
N LYS A 63 -2.94 -9.56 18.33
CA LYS A 63 -2.58 -8.97 19.63
C LYS A 63 -3.16 -7.57 19.83
N TRP A 64 -3.78 -7.00 18.81
CA TRP A 64 -4.30 -5.63 18.82
C TRP A 64 -5.74 -5.58 19.33
N GLU A 65 -6.22 -4.39 19.62
CA GLU A 65 -7.62 -4.18 19.92
C GLU A 65 -8.52 -4.52 18.72
N ARG A 66 -9.74 -4.97 18.98
CA ARG A 66 -10.69 -5.41 17.94
C ARG A 66 -10.95 -4.35 16.86
N ALA A 67 -11.02 -3.08 17.27
CA ALA A 67 -11.24 -1.97 16.33
C ALA A 67 -10.07 -1.82 15.35
N ASP A 68 -8.82 -1.91 15.84
CA ASP A 68 -7.62 -1.83 15.02
C ASP A 68 -7.48 -3.04 14.10
N GLN A 69 -7.77 -4.26 14.62
CA GLN A 69 -7.82 -5.48 13.81
C GLN A 69 -8.83 -5.34 12.65
N ALA A 70 -10.06 -4.89 12.96
CA ALA A 70 -11.10 -4.72 11.96
C ALA A 70 -10.71 -3.70 10.89
N TRP A 71 -10.09 -2.59 11.29
CA TRP A 71 -9.59 -1.57 10.36
C TRP A 71 -8.53 -2.15 9.43
N ILE A 72 -7.45 -2.71 10.00
CA ILE A 72 -6.32 -3.24 9.23
C ILE A 72 -6.75 -4.39 8.32
N ASN A 73 -7.64 -5.26 8.76
CA ASN A 73 -8.18 -6.36 7.95
C ASN A 73 -8.94 -5.91 6.67
N THR A 74 -9.37 -4.65 6.62
CA THR A 74 -10.08 -4.07 5.46
C THR A 74 -9.23 -3.04 4.71
N ARG A 75 -8.06 -2.68 5.22
CA ARG A 75 -7.15 -1.67 4.65
C ARG A 75 -5.79 -2.22 4.27
N THR A 76 -5.57 -3.52 4.42
CA THR A 76 -4.29 -4.16 4.07
C THR A 76 -4.51 -5.56 3.51
N ALA A 77 -3.66 -5.97 2.56
CA ALA A 77 -3.50 -7.35 2.12
C ALA A 77 -2.51 -8.07 3.07
N TRP A 78 -2.87 -8.15 4.36
CA TRP A 78 -1.98 -8.65 5.41
C TRP A 78 -1.69 -10.14 5.27
N PRO A 79 -0.43 -10.61 5.45
CA PRO A 79 -0.10 -12.03 5.52
C PRO A 79 -0.87 -12.73 6.64
N GLN A 80 -1.47 -13.89 6.34
CA GLN A 80 -2.25 -14.65 7.32
C GLN A 80 -1.53 -15.92 7.80
N SER A 81 -0.82 -16.59 6.90
CA SER A 81 -0.02 -17.76 7.24
C SER A 81 1.15 -17.92 6.29
N SER A 82 2.27 -18.44 6.78
CA SER A 82 3.43 -18.76 5.95
C SER A 82 3.23 -20.09 5.23
N VAL A 83 3.69 -20.17 3.98
CA VAL A 83 3.77 -21.40 3.20
C VAL A 83 5.21 -21.88 3.16
N VAL A 84 5.46 -23.09 3.62
CA VAL A 84 6.80 -23.66 3.74
C VAL A 84 6.95 -24.97 2.96
N ASP A 85 8.15 -25.20 2.46
CA ASP A 85 8.57 -26.44 1.82
C ASP A 85 9.92 -26.86 2.39
N HIS A 86 10.00 -28.06 2.97
CA HIS A 86 11.20 -28.57 3.65
C HIS A 86 11.82 -27.55 4.63
N GLY A 87 10.97 -26.86 5.40
CA GLY A 87 11.38 -25.85 6.39
C GLY A 87 11.81 -24.50 5.79
N ARG A 88 11.73 -24.32 4.48
CA ARG A 88 12.05 -23.05 3.79
C ARG A 88 10.78 -22.30 3.44
N LEU A 89 10.79 -21.00 3.66
CA LEU A 89 9.68 -20.13 3.27
C LEU A 89 9.57 -20.08 1.73
N ARG A 90 8.37 -20.39 1.24
CA ARG A 90 8.01 -20.34 -0.19
C ARG A 90 7.13 -19.16 -0.53
N GLY A 91 6.35 -18.72 0.45
CA GLY A 91 5.39 -17.65 0.26
C GLY A 91 4.44 -17.55 1.44
N TYR A 92 3.27 -16.99 1.19
CA TYR A 92 2.26 -16.84 2.23
C TYR A 92 0.83 -16.79 1.65
N LEU A 93 -0.13 -17.10 2.52
CA LEU A 93 -1.54 -16.92 2.23
C LEU A 93 -1.99 -15.56 2.75
N MET A 94 -2.88 -14.91 2.02
CA MET A 94 -3.54 -13.66 2.40
C MET A 94 -4.96 -13.63 1.85
N LYS A 95 -5.77 -12.67 2.30
CA LYS A 95 -7.08 -12.43 1.71
C LYS A 95 -6.95 -11.94 0.27
N ARG A 96 -7.84 -12.44 -0.58
CA ARG A 96 -7.99 -11.91 -1.94
C ARG A 96 -8.44 -10.44 -1.86
N ILE A 97 -7.82 -9.60 -2.65
CA ILE A 97 -8.25 -8.20 -2.81
C ILE A 97 -9.67 -8.21 -3.40
N PRO A 98 -10.64 -7.51 -2.78
CA PRO A 98 -12.00 -7.43 -3.31
C PRO A 98 -12.03 -6.84 -4.72
N ASP A 99 -12.94 -7.36 -5.57
CA ASP A 99 -13.07 -6.90 -6.95
C ASP A 99 -13.44 -5.42 -7.07
N THR A 100 -14.01 -4.83 -6.00
CA THR A 100 -14.30 -3.39 -5.91
C THR A 100 -13.06 -2.49 -6.05
N PHE A 101 -11.85 -3.02 -5.90
CA PHE A 101 -10.58 -2.32 -6.17
C PHE A 101 -10.08 -2.47 -7.61
N SER A 102 -10.80 -3.19 -8.45
CA SER A 102 -10.44 -3.44 -9.85
C SER A 102 -11.43 -2.76 -10.78
N PHE A 103 -10.91 -2.14 -11.84
CA PHE A 103 -11.72 -1.45 -12.84
C PHE A 103 -11.25 -1.81 -14.24
N THR A 104 -12.17 -1.76 -15.19
CA THR A 104 -11.82 -1.91 -16.60
C THR A 104 -11.03 -0.68 -17.07
N HIS A 105 -9.84 -0.90 -17.61
CA HIS A 105 -9.00 0.17 -18.15
C HIS A 105 -8.14 -0.32 -19.30
N GLY A 106 -7.88 0.55 -20.28
CA GLY A 106 -6.97 0.29 -21.38
C GLY A 106 -7.50 0.71 -22.73
N LEU A 107 -6.80 0.28 -23.80
CA LEU A 107 -7.24 0.56 -25.16
C LEU A 107 -8.59 -0.10 -25.45
N ALA A 108 -9.48 0.60 -26.12
CA ALA A 108 -10.86 0.13 -26.39
C ALA A 108 -10.94 -1.25 -27.08
N LYS A 109 -9.92 -1.61 -27.86
CA LYS A 109 -9.85 -2.92 -28.52
C LYS A 109 -9.40 -4.05 -27.57
N ARG A 110 -8.78 -3.74 -26.42
CA ARG A 110 -8.24 -4.71 -25.46
C ARG A 110 -8.25 -4.13 -24.03
N PRO A 111 -9.41 -3.83 -23.47
CA PRO A 111 -9.48 -3.39 -22.08
C PRO A 111 -9.08 -4.54 -21.16
N LYS A 112 -8.53 -4.22 -20.00
CA LYS A 112 -8.12 -5.18 -18.97
C LYS A 112 -8.70 -4.76 -17.62
N GLN A 113 -8.92 -5.73 -16.75
CA GLN A 113 -9.12 -5.44 -15.33
C GLN A 113 -7.77 -5.05 -14.72
N VAL A 114 -7.73 -3.90 -14.05
CA VAL A 114 -6.54 -3.38 -13.38
C VAL A 114 -6.89 -3.00 -11.93
N LEU A 115 -5.98 -3.25 -11.02
CA LEU A 115 -6.08 -2.69 -9.68
C LEU A 115 -5.96 -1.16 -9.76
N CYS A 116 -6.85 -0.45 -9.09
CA CYS A 116 -6.84 1.00 -9.09
C CYS A 116 -5.77 1.52 -8.12
N ASP A 117 -4.53 1.61 -8.57
CA ASP A 117 -3.43 2.09 -7.76
C ASP A 117 -3.42 3.62 -7.62
N TRP A 118 -2.62 4.14 -6.69
CA TRP A 118 -2.56 5.56 -6.37
C TRP A 118 -2.08 6.44 -7.51
N ASN A 119 -1.35 5.87 -8.50
CA ASN A 119 -0.88 6.63 -9.65
C ASN A 119 -2.05 7.14 -10.49
N TYR A 120 -3.20 6.44 -10.50
CA TYR A 120 -4.39 6.92 -11.22
C TYR A 120 -4.92 8.24 -10.65
N LEU A 121 -4.76 8.51 -9.35
CA LEU A 121 -5.08 9.82 -8.76
C LEU A 121 -4.18 10.93 -9.30
N SER A 122 -2.89 10.63 -9.44
CA SER A 122 -1.91 11.58 -9.99
C SER A 122 -2.10 11.84 -11.48
N MET A 123 -2.71 10.90 -12.19
CA MET A 123 -2.92 10.96 -13.65
C MET A 123 -4.37 11.29 -14.05
N ARG A 124 -5.27 11.56 -13.09
CA ARG A 124 -6.72 11.69 -13.34
C ARG A 124 -7.08 12.64 -14.49
N ASN A 125 -6.33 13.72 -14.67
CA ASN A 125 -6.58 14.69 -15.74
C ASN A 125 -6.11 14.24 -17.14
N ARG A 126 -5.34 13.14 -17.23
CA ARG A 126 -4.77 12.66 -18.51
C ARG A 126 -5.69 11.75 -19.29
N TYR A 127 -6.67 11.13 -18.61
CA TYR A 127 -7.52 10.12 -19.25
C TYR A 127 -8.83 10.68 -19.81
N SER A 128 -9.27 11.84 -19.34
CA SER A 128 -10.58 12.43 -19.67
C SER A 128 -10.78 12.78 -21.15
N ASN A 129 -9.69 12.96 -21.92
CA ASN A 129 -9.76 13.43 -23.31
C ASN A 129 -9.28 12.39 -24.35
N ASN A 130 -9.00 11.16 -23.95
CA ASN A 130 -8.50 10.15 -24.88
C ASN A 130 -9.62 9.21 -25.36
N THR A 131 -10.19 9.49 -26.52
CA THR A 131 -11.28 8.70 -27.14
C THR A 131 -10.89 7.26 -27.49
N LYS A 132 -9.60 6.90 -27.45
CA LYS A 132 -9.12 5.53 -27.70
C LYS A 132 -9.03 4.69 -26.42
N LEU A 133 -9.24 5.29 -25.26
CA LEU A 133 -9.21 4.62 -23.97
C LEU A 133 -10.63 4.36 -23.48
N VAL A 134 -10.84 3.15 -22.97
CA VAL A 134 -11.96 2.81 -22.09
C VAL A 134 -11.42 2.83 -20.68
N SER A 135 -12.07 3.55 -19.77
CA SER A 135 -11.71 3.60 -18.37
C SER A 135 -12.95 3.74 -17.51
N GLU A 136 -13.16 2.75 -16.65
CA GLU A 136 -14.17 2.78 -15.59
C GLU A 136 -13.59 3.29 -14.25
N ILE A 137 -12.29 3.63 -14.25
CA ILE A 137 -11.63 4.18 -13.07
C ILE A 137 -12.33 5.47 -12.66
N PRO A 138 -12.84 5.56 -11.43
CA PRO A 138 -13.51 6.75 -10.93
C PRO A 138 -12.62 7.99 -11.02
N GLN A 139 -13.24 9.15 -11.23
CA GLN A 139 -12.53 10.43 -11.25
C GLN A 139 -12.88 11.22 -9.98
N PRO A 140 -12.13 11.05 -8.88
CA PRO A 140 -12.45 11.70 -7.62
C PRO A 140 -12.27 13.21 -7.69
N SER A 141 -13.20 13.93 -7.09
CA SER A 141 -13.04 15.35 -6.76
C SER A 141 -11.94 15.53 -5.72
N ILE A 142 -11.46 16.75 -5.53
CA ILE A 142 -10.41 17.02 -4.52
C ILE A 142 -10.87 16.63 -3.10
N PRO A 143 -12.10 16.93 -2.62
CA PRO A 143 -12.57 16.40 -1.34
C PRO A 143 -12.47 14.89 -1.22
N GLN A 144 -12.85 14.12 -2.26
CA GLN A 144 -12.75 12.67 -2.26
C GLN A 144 -11.29 12.16 -2.26
N VAL A 145 -10.38 12.88 -2.93
CA VAL A 145 -8.94 12.61 -2.80
C VAL A 145 -8.47 12.83 -1.35
N VAL A 146 -8.98 13.88 -0.68
CA VAL A 146 -8.67 14.13 0.73
C VAL A 146 -9.21 13.02 1.63
N GLU A 147 -10.43 12.50 1.37
CA GLU A 147 -10.95 11.32 2.08
C GLU A 147 -10.00 10.12 1.99
N LEU A 148 -9.46 9.84 0.79
CA LEU A 148 -8.46 8.78 0.61
C LEU A 148 -7.16 9.05 1.37
N ILE A 149 -6.71 10.32 1.43
CA ILE A 149 -5.52 10.71 2.20
C ILE A 149 -5.78 10.51 3.70
N VAL A 150 -6.95 10.87 4.20
CA VAL A 150 -7.35 10.65 5.60
C VAL A 150 -7.39 9.15 5.92
N ASP A 151 -7.97 8.32 5.04
CA ASP A 151 -8.04 6.87 5.23
C ASP A 151 -6.63 6.24 5.25
N LEU A 152 -5.71 6.69 4.37
CA LEU A 152 -4.30 6.30 4.40
C LEU A 152 -3.60 6.75 5.68
N SER A 153 -3.82 8.01 6.10
CA SER A 153 -3.24 8.56 7.33
C SER A 153 -3.70 7.79 8.56
N LYS A 154 -4.99 7.44 8.63
CA LYS A 154 -5.55 6.62 9.72
C LYS A 154 -4.98 5.21 9.73
N THR A 155 -4.77 4.63 8.56
CA THR A 155 -4.13 3.31 8.45
C THR A 155 -2.69 3.35 8.96
N LEU A 156 -1.92 4.39 8.60
CA LEU A 156 -0.55 4.59 9.10
C LEU A 156 -0.54 4.90 10.61
N GLU A 157 -1.49 5.67 11.12
CA GLU A 157 -1.61 5.95 12.56
C GLU A 157 -1.73 4.64 13.37
N ILE A 158 -2.62 3.74 12.93
CA ILE A 158 -2.81 2.44 13.58
C ILE A 158 -1.53 1.60 13.48
N LEU A 159 -0.93 1.47 12.30
CA LEU A 159 0.30 0.72 12.11
C LEU A 159 1.45 1.27 12.97
N HIS A 160 1.63 2.59 12.98
CA HIS A 160 2.68 3.24 13.77
C HIS A 160 2.46 3.10 15.28
N ARG A 161 1.20 3.12 15.76
CA ARG A 161 0.86 2.88 17.15
C ARG A 161 1.30 1.48 17.60
N HIS A 162 1.22 0.51 16.71
CA HIS A 162 1.66 -0.87 16.95
C HIS A 162 3.11 -1.15 16.51
N ASP A 163 3.95 -0.11 16.40
CA ASP A 163 5.37 -0.22 16.03
C ASP A 163 5.63 -0.85 14.65
N VAL A 164 4.67 -0.78 13.73
CA VAL A 164 4.81 -1.24 12.35
C VAL A 164 5.16 -0.08 11.44
N VAL A 165 6.21 -0.25 10.64
CA VAL A 165 6.63 0.67 9.58
C VAL A 165 6.31 0.02 8.23
N VAL A 166 5.61 0.74 7.36
CA VAL A 166 5.26 0.23 6.01
C VAL A 166 6.50 0.17 5.13
N GLY A 167 7.31 1.21 5.16
CA GLY A 167 8.62 1.26 4.51
C GLY A 167 8.55 1.52 3.01
N ASP A 168 7.78 0.77 2.23
CA ASP A 168 7.65 0.95 0.78
C ASP A 168 6.28 1.49 0.36
N ILE A 169 5.87 2.60 0.99
CA ILE A 169 4.73 3.37 0.49
C ILE A 169 5.07 3.91 -0.89
N SER A 170 4.25 3.57 -1.87
CA SER A 170 4.40 4.02 -3.26
C SER A 170 3.08 4.01 -4.00
N GLY A 171 3.04 4.64 -5.17
CA GLY A 171 1.82 4.67 -5.96
C GLY A 171 1.30 3.29 -6.38
N ARG A 172 2.15 2.28 -6.43
CA ARG A 172 1.75 0.90 -6.78
C ARG A 172 1.31 0.07 -5.59
N ASN A 173 1.79 0.41 -4.38
CA ASN A 173 1.52 -0.34 -3.16
C ASN A 173 0.31 0.20 -2.38
N ILE A 174 -0.33 1.27 -2.88
CA ILE A 174 -1.59 1.79 -2.38
C ILE A 174 -2.62 1.63 -3.50
N ILE A 175 -3.66 0.85 -3.26
CA ILE A 175 -4.82 0.77 -4.14
C ILE A 175 -6.01 1.44 -3.47
N TRP A 176 -7.01 1.85 -4.26
CA TRP A 176 -8.17 2.55 -3.73
C TRP A 176 -9.45 2.18 -4.49
N THR A 177 -10.59 2.44 -3.85
CA THR A 177 -11.93 2.24 -4.40
C THR A 177 -12.88 3.31 -3.89
N ASN A 178 -14.01 3.45 -4.54
CA ASN A 178 -15.15 4.27 -4.10
C ASN A 178 -16.36 3.43 -3.65
N ASP A 179 -16.23 2.12 -3.61
CA ASP A 179 -17.33 1.20 -3.28
C ASP A 179 -17.08 0.47 -1.95
N PRO A 180 -18.02 0.55 -0.99
CA PRO A 180 -19.17 1.46 -0.92
C PRO A 180 -18.79 2.90 -0.51
N THR A 181 -17.53 3.13 -0.15
CA THR A 181 -16.98 4.43 0.28
C THR A 181 -15.58 4.59 -0.26
N TRP A 182 -15.09 5.83 -0.32
CA TRP A 182 -13.70 6.12 -0.66
C TRP A 182 -12.78 5.56 0.41
N ARG A 183 -11.97 4.59 0.04
CA ARG A 183 -11.01 3.93 0.94
C ARG A 183 -9.81 3.38 0.21
N ILE A 184 -8.74 3.20 0.96
CA ILE A 184 -7.52 2.59 0.45
C ILE A 184 -7.39 1.12 0.86
N MET A 185 -6.45 0.43 0.23
CA MET A 185 -5.84 -0.78 0.75
C MET A 185 -4.35 -0.78 0.43
N LEU A 186 -3.53 -1.08 1.43
CA LEU A 186 -2.10 -1.31 1.25
C LEU A 186 -1.88 -2.76 0.81
N ILE A 187 -1.05 -2.95 -0.20
CA ILE A 187 -0.65 -4.26 -0.71
C ILE A 187 0.85 -4.47 -0.51
N ASP A 188 1.35 -5.68 -0.76
CA ASP A 188 2.74 -6.07 -0.51
C ASP A 188 3.17 -5.88 0.96
N CYS A 189 2.26 -6.24 1.88
CA CYS A 189 2.44 -6.04 3.32
C CYS A 189 3.53 -6.92 3.95
N ASP A 190 4.05 -7.92 3.26
CA ASP A 190 5.23 -8.68 3.68
C ASP A 190 6.52 -7.82 3.72
N GLY A 191 6.51 -6.66 3.07
CA GLY A 191 7.54 -5.64 3.19
C GLY A 191 7.52 -4.84 4.50
N PHE A 192 6.44 -4.94 5.30
CA PHE A 192 6.30 -4.19 6.55
C PHE A 192 7.30 -4.65 7.60
N ARG A 193 7.68 -3.75 8.48
CA ARG A 193 8.69 -4.00 9.51
C ARG A 193 8.17 -3.66 10.89
N VAL A 194 8.27 -4.62 11.78
CA VAL A 194 8.04 -4.37 13.21
C VAL A 194 9.32 -3.78 13.81
N ARG A 195 9.18 -2.74 14.62
CA ARG A 195 10.33 -2.10 15.29
C ARG A 195 11.13 -3.13 16.10
N GLY A 196 12.44 -3.15 15.87
CA GLY A 196 13.35 -4.09 16.55
C GLY A 196 13.39 -5.49 15.94
N SER A 197 12.62 -5.77 14.88
CA SER A 197 12.69 -7.04 14.15
C SER A 197 13.46 -6.91 12.83
N THR A 198 13.95 -8.03 12.34
CA THR A 198 14.42 -8.15 10.95
C THR A 198 13.20 -8.22 10.03
N GLY A 199 13.28 -7.61 8.83
CA GLY A 199 12.21 -7.75 7.83
C GLY A 199 12.15 -9.14 7.22
N VAL A 200 11.03 -9.45 6.56
CA VAL A 200 10.86 -10.70 5.78
C VAL A 200 11.84 -10.73 4.61
N ASN A 201 11.89 -9.63 3.87
CA ASN A 201 12.79 -9.43 2.72
C ASN A 201 13.73 -8.25 2.98
N PHE A 202 14.74 -8.08 2.10
CA PHE A 202 15.52 -6.83 2.14
C PHE A 202 14.63 -5.62 1.90
N ALA A 203 14.97 -4.51 2.59
CA ALA A 203 14.28 -3.26 2.37
C ALA A 203 14.50 -2.83 0.92
N LYS A 204 13.42 -2.61 0.20
CA LYS A 204 13.40 -1.99 -1.12
C LYS A 204 12.74 -0.64 -1.00
N GLN A 205 13.12 0.26 -1.88
CA GLN A 205 12.42 1.52 -2.06
C GLN A 205 12.04 1.64 -3.52
N THR A 206 10.79 2.03 -3.75
CA THR A 206 10.31 2.30 -5.11
C THR A 206 10.99 3.57 -5.63
N PRO A 207 11.61 3.56 -6.84
CA PRO A 207 12.18 4.75 -7.45
C PRO A 207 11.21 5.93 -7.46
N ASP A 208 11.72 7.14 -7.25
CA ASP A 208 10.97 8.39 -7.11
C ASP A 208 10.09 8.51 -5.85
N TRP A 209 10.14 7.51 -4.95
CA TRP A 209 9.44 7.53 -3.67
C TRP A 209 10.40 7.51 -2.47
N GLU A 210 11.71 7.52 -2.73
CA GLU A 210 12.71 7.47 -1.68
C GLU A 210 12.69 8.74 -0.82
N ASP A 211 12.74 8.54 0.48
CA ASP A 211 13.00 9.62 1.42
C ASP A 211 14.49 9.94 1.38
N PRO A 212 14.90 11.18 1.04
CA PRO A 212 16.30 11.56 0.97
C PRO A 212 17.05 11.48 2.30
N GLU A 213 16.34 11.48 3.43
CA GLU A 213 16.90 11.35 4.77
C GLU A 213 17.15 9.90 5.19
N VAL A 214 16.67 8.93 4.41
CA VAL A 214 16.84 7.50 4.70
C VAL A 214 18.20 7.03 4.17
N THR A 215 19.12 6.77 5.09
CA THR A 215 20.40 6.13 4.78
C THR A 215 20.31 4.61 5.00
N GLN A 216 21.09 3.84 4.23
CA GLN A 216 21.25 2.38 4.41
C GLN A 216 19.92 1.59 4.39
N LEU A 217 18.91 2.04 3.64
CA LEU A 217 17.59 1.40 3.52
C LEU A 217 16.88 1.16 4.87
N ARG A 218 17.20 1.95 5.89
CA ARG A 218 16.52 1.90 7.19
C ARG A 218 15.26 2.73 7.16
N THR A 219 14.16 2.12 6.76
CA THR A 219 12.84 2.75 6.80
C THR A 219 12.39 3.01 8.25
N THR A 220 11.72 4.14 8.46
CA THR A 220 11.23 4.58 9.76
C THR A 220 9.80 5.11 9.64
N ARG A 221 9.13 5.33 10.76
CA ARG A 221 7.84 6.05 10.76
C ARG A 221 7.95 7.41 10.07
N GLN A 222 9.06 8.10 10.24
CA GLN A 222 9.31 9.40 9.60
C GLN A 222 9.46 9.27 8.08
N SER A 223 10.04 8.17 7.58
CA SER A 223 10.09 7.92 6.14
C SER A 223 8.70 7.57 5.56
N ASP A 224 7.84 6.91 6.33
CA ASP A 224 6.44 6.70 5.91
C ASP A 224 5.68 8.03 5.82
N ILE A 225 5.93 8.96 6.76
CA ILE A 225 5.33 10.30 6.71
C ILE A 225 5.82 11.12 5.53
N TYR A 226 7.12 11.04 5.17
CA TYR A 226 7.61 11.64 3.94
C TYR A 226 6.83 11.14 2.72
N LYS A 227 6.64 9.82 2.62
CA LYS A 227 5.94 9.19 1.51
C LYS A 227 4.44 9.48 1.52
N LEU A 228 3.81 9.63 2.70
CA LEU A 228 2.44 10.14 2.83
C LEU A 228 2.33 11.57 2.27
N GLY A 229 3.27 12.45 2.62
CA GLY A 229 3.34 13.81 2.07
C GLY A 229 3.49 13.81 0.55
N LEU A 230 4.33 12.91 0.02
CA LEU A 230 4.53 12.77 -1.42
C LEU A 230 3.29 12.21 -2.13
N ALA A 231 2.61 11.22 -1.53
CA ALA A 231 1.34 10.68 -2.03
C ALA A 231 0.26 11.76 -2.08
N ALA A 232 0.11 12.54 -1.01
CA ALA A 232 -0.84 13.65 -0.93
C ALA A 232 -0.53 14.73 -1.98
N TYR A 233 0.72 15.15 -2.11
CA TYR A 233 1.14 16.12 -3.13
C TYR A 233 0.77 15.63 -4.52
N ARG A 234 1.21 14.44 -4.91
CA ARG A 234 0.99 13.89 -6.24
C ARG A 234 -0.49 13.72 -6.57
N SER A 235 -1.31 13.35 -5.60
CA SER A 235 -2.74 13.17 -5.84
C SER A 235 -3.52 14.48 -5.85
N VAL A 236 -3.23 15.42 -4.95
CA VAL A 236 -3.97 16.70 -4.88
C VAL A 236 -3.65 17.60 -6.08
N TRP A 237 -2.38 17.70 -6.48
CA TRP A 237 -1.96 18.54 -7.64
C TRP A 237 -1.94 17.79 -8.97
N ALA A 238 -2.29 16.50 -8.99
CA ALA A 238 -2.18 15.65 -10.19
C ALA A 238 -0.77 15.66 -10.81
N ALA A 239 0.26 15.59 -9.96
CA ALA A 239 1.67 15.62 -10.31
C ALA A 239 2.26 14.22 -10.29
N THR A 240 2.62 13.65 -11.44
CA THR A 240 2.99 12.22 -11.54
C THR A 240 4.39 11.88 -11.03
N THR A 241 5.37 12.74 -11.28
CA THR A 241 6.79 12.47 -11.00
C THR A 241 7.47 13.55 -10.20
N ASP A 242 6.79 14.68 -9.99
CA ASP A 242 7.40 15.82 -9.34
C ASP A 242 7.65 15.54 -7.85
N ARG A 243 8.83 15.87 -7.40
CA ARG A 243 9.15 15.96 -5.99
C ARG A 243 8.75 17.35 -5.48
N PRO A 244 8.06 17.43 -4.35
CA PRO A 244 7.42 18.65 -3.91
C PRO A 244 8.32 19.84 -3.59
N PRO A 245 9.65 19.78 -3.43
CA PRO A 245 10.31 20.82 -2.64
C PRO A 245 10.39 22.21 -3.30
N ARG A 246 10.46 22.31 -4.61
CA ARG A 246 10.72 23.63 -5.24
C ARG A 246 9.47 24.36 -5.73
N GLY A 247 8.39 23.65 -5.99
CA GLY A 247 7.15 24.21 -6.54
C GLY A 247 6.01 24.38 -5.53
N LEU A 248 6.09 23.72 -4.36
CA LEU A 248 5.00 23.71 -3.40
C LEU A 248 4.76 25.09 -2.77
N HIS A 249 5.81 25.83 -2.48
CA HIS A 249 5.70 27.16 -1.82
C HIS A 249 4.98 28.22 -2.65
N SER A 250 4.95 28.05 -3.98
CA SER A 250 4.29 28.97 -4.90
C SER A 250 3.03 28.37 -5.55
N ALA A 251 2.77 27.09 -5.34
CA ALA A 251 1.64 26.40 -5.93
C ALA A 251 0.35 26.77 -5.22
N ARG A 252 -0.62 27.31 -5.97
CA ARG A 252 -1.97 27.56 -5.44
C ARG A 252 -2.60 26.24 -5.00
N VAL A 253 -3.14 26.21 -3.78
CA VAL A 253 -3.90 25.06 -3.29
C VAL A 253 -5.12 24.84 -4.18
N PRO A 254 -5.33 23.64 -4.73
CA PRO A 254 -6.49 23.38 -5.56
C PRO A 254 -7.80 23.61 -4.82
N GLN A 255 -8.81 24.12 -5.56
CA GLN A 255 -10.13 24.36 -4.99
C GLN A 255 -10.72 23.05 -4.42
N GLY A 256 -11.27 23.13 -3.22
CA GLY A 256 -11.82 21.99 -2.49
C GLY A 256 -10.81 21.23 -1.61
N ALA A 257 -9.54 21.57 -1.66
CA ALA A 257 -8.57 21.05 -0.69
C ALA A 257 -8.59 21.89 0.60
N PRO A 258 -8.42 21.23 1.78
CA PRO A 258 -8.29 21.94 3.05
C PRO A 258 -7.07 22.86 3.05
N ASN A 259 -7.17 24.01 3.71
CA ASN A 259 -6.06 24.97 3.80
C ASN A 259 -4.81 24.36 4.44
N GLN A 260 -5.00 23.41 5.37
CA GLN A 260 -3.94 22.72 6.11
C GLN A 260 -3.11 21.78 5.23
N ILE A 261 -3.65 21.31 4.09
CA ILE A 261 -3.00 20.30 3.25
C ILE A 261 -1.60 20.73 2.80
N HIS A 262 -1.45 21.99 2.45
CA HIS A 262 -0.17 22.54 2.02
C HIS A 262 0.88 22.51 3.14
N SER A 263 0.50 22.91 4.36
CA SER A 263 1.35 22.89 5.55
C SER A 263 1.75 21.45 5.91
N LEU A 264 0.78 20.53 5.92
CA LEU A 264 1.03 19.11 6.21
C LEU A 264 2.05 18.50 5.24
N ILE A 265 1.87 18.72 3.93
CA ILE A 265 2.80 18.25 2.92
C ILE A 265 4.19 18.87 3.13
N SER A 266 4.28 20.20 3.29
CA SER A 266 5.54 20.92 3.48
C SER A 266 6.33 20.40 4.68
N ARG A 267 5.65 20.16 5.81
CA ARG A 267 6.27 19.59 7.02
C ARG A 267 6.70 18.15 6.81
N SER A 268 5.90 17.34 6.08
CA SER A 268 6.19 15.93 5.85
C SER A 268 7.44 15.69 5.00
N ILE A 269 7.72 16.59 4.05
CA ILE A 269 8.91 16.50 3.19
C ILE A 269 10.13 17.21 3.77
N SER A 270 9.97 17.90 4.90
CA SER A 270 11.09 18.51 5.62
C SER A 270 12.03 17.44 6.21
N PRO A 271 13.34 17.69 6.30
CA PRO A 271 14.26 16.77 6.96
C PRO A 271 14.00 16.63 8.46
N THR A 272 13.38 17.62 9.09
CA THR A 272 13.11 17.64 10.53
C THR A 272 11.69 18.10 10.83
N GLY A 273 11.16 17.72 12.01
CA GLY A 273 9.85 18.20 12.49
C GLY A 273 8.66 17.68 11.68
N ARG A 274 8.78 16.53 11.05
CA ARG A 274 7.67 15.89 10.34
C ARG A 274 6.51 15.60 11.27
N PRO A 275 5.25 15.85 10.86
CA PRO A 275 4.08 15.50 11.65
C PRO A 275 3.99 13.97 11.84
N SER A 276 3.22 13.53 12.80
CA SER A 276 2.84 12.13 12.92
C SER A 276 1.66 11.81 11.97
N ALA A 277 1.37 10.53 11.77
CA ALA A 277 0.16 10.12 11.05
C ALA A 277 -1.12 10.58 11.78
N SER A 278 -1.09 10.63 13.12
CA SER A 278 -2.18 11.16 13.95
C SER A 278 -2.41 12.67 13.71
N ASP A 279 -1.34 13.46 13.54
CA ASP A 279 -1.47 14.89 13.20
C ASP A 279 -2.16 15.07 11.84
N TRP A 280 -1.83 14.23 10.85
CA TRP A 280 -2.51 14.21 9.56
C TRP A 280 -4.01 13.96 9.69
N VAL A 281 -4.39 12.94 10.48
CA VAL A 281 -5.81 12.63 10.73
C VAL A 281 -6.47 13.82 11.40
N HIS A 282 -5.88 14.30 12.50
CA HIS A 282 -6.47 15.38 13.29
C HIS A 282 -6.66 16.66 12.46
N GLU A 283 -5.61 17.13 11.78
CA GLU A 283 -5.66 18.39 11.04
C GLU A 283 -6.58 18.32 9.80
N LEU A 284 -6.74 17.16 9.16
CA LEU A 284 -7.64 17.02 8.01
C LEU A 284 -9.10 16.74 8.38
N THR A 285 -9.38 16.30 9.61
CA THR A 285 -10.75 16.03 10.10
C THR A 285 -11.29 17.07 11.04
N ALA A 286 -10.44 17.99 11.55
CA ALA A 286 -10.87 19.15 12.32
C ALA A 286 -11.62 20.11 11.39
N THR A 287 -12.93 20.18 11.56
CA THR A 287 -13.84 21.13 10.89
C THR A 287 -13.98 22.42 11.68
#